data_e6aeca273d216835294dcdbd72df39c7
#
_entry.id   e6aeca273d216835294dcdbd72df39c7
#
_cell.length_a   1.000
_cell.length_b   1.000
_cell.length_c   1.000
_cell.angle_alpha   90.00
_cell.angle_beta   90.00
_cell.angle_gamma   90.00
#
_symmetry.space_group_name_H-M   'P 1'
#
loop_
_entity.id
_entity.type
_entity.pdbx_description
1 polymer ?
#
loop_
_entity_poly.entity_id
_entity_poly.type
_entity_poly.pdbx_seq_one_letter_code
_entity_poly.pdbx_strand_id
1 'polypeptide(L)'
;MMRSELENYLLQALNMALQISGESSYTNSFGVKVVDEGFFFIPRLPASYIIDDALYQKIYLICNAALYPTYSLIKQTGAYFVPLDTDDIHVKRALFFPWSKGIAKRLIIQDVENFASKLDGTEIPIMENLTINYDKTTGILIAGNSGAGKSYFLTYLLTVLSHISDLVIVDPKFDVPSRWGRDNDVEVIAPNESRSKSDFVSAVNNELSKCLELIHKRQQILYNDCNAHFNHYTVVIDEVLALSEGVTKSIKEAFYSLLVQVSLLGRSTKLHLLLVSQRFDSNAIPISCREQMNVLVQVGNINTKTTQFLFPDLDLKGIVIPQGKGTGLIQIIDSEHPFQVVPLLTPTYYIKGE
;
A
#
# COMPACT_ATOMS: atom_id res chain seq x y z
N MET A 1 7.61 -7.59 -29.28
CA MET A 1 8.96 -8.17 -29.18
C MET A 1 8.78 -9.63 -28.78
N MET A 2 9.40 -10.57 -29.48
CA MET A 2 9.35 -11.98 -29.09
C MET A 2 10.14 -12.17 -27.78
N ARG A 3 9.79 -13.19 -26.97
CA ARG A 3 10.50 -13.44 -25.68
C ARG A 3 12.02 -13.57 -25.89
N SER A 4 12.46 -14.28 -26.90
CA SER A 4 13.89 -14.45 -27.22
C SER A 4 14.61 -13.15 -27.59
N GLU A 5 13.93 -12.24 -28.25
CA GLU A 5 14.49 -10.90 -28.56
C GLU A 5 14.68 -10.08 -27.29
N LEU A 6 13.71 -10.14 -26.36
CA LEU A 6 13.78 -9.43 -25.09
C LEU A 6 14.86 -10.02 -24.17
N GLU A 7 15.02 -11.34 -24.14
CA GLU A 7 16.12 -12.02 -23.43
C GLU A 7 17.48 -11.57 -23.94
N ASN A 8 17.67 -11.55 -25.25
CA ASN A 8 18.93 -11.10 -25.87
C ASN A 8 19.19 -9.61 -25.60
N TYR A 9 18.16 -8.76 -25.65
CA TYR A 9 18.28 -7.34 -25.36
C TYR A 9 18.72 -7.10 -23.92
N LEU A 10 18.06 -7.76 -22.93
CA LEU A 10 18.42 -7.66 -21.52
C LEU A 10 19.81 -8.22 -21.25
N LEU A 11 20.15 -9.35 -21.84
CA LEU A 11 21.48 -9.95 -21.72
C LEU A 11 22.57 -8.99 -22.22
N GLN A 12 22.35 -8.34 -23.36
CA GLN A 12 23.27 -7.36 -23.92
C GLN A 12 23.39 -6.11 -23.03
N ALA A 13 22.27 -5.56 -22.55
CA ALA A 13 22.25 -4.39 -21.69
C ALA A 13 22.99 -4.64 -20.36
N LEU A 14 22.77 -5.80 -19.75
CA LEU A 14 23.43 -6.20 -18.52
C LEU A 14 24.93 -6.45 -18.73
N ASN A 15 25.33 -7.14 -19.80
CA ASN A 15 26.73 -7.36 -20.12
C ASN A 15 27.49 -6.03 -20.26
N MET A 16 26.95 -5.10 -21.01
CA MET A 16 27.59 -3.79 -21.22
C MET A 16 27.68 -2.97 -19.95
N ALA A 17 26.60 -2.91 -19.17
CA ALA A 17 26.54 -2.04 -18.00
C ALA A 17 27.33 -2.61 -16.80
N LEU A 18 27.32 -3.92 -16.59
CA LEU A 18 28.12 -4.56 -15.53
C LEU A 18 29.62 -4.51 -15.82
N GLN A 19 30.04 -4.60 -17.10
CA GLN A 19 31.45 -4.38 -17.48
C GLN A 19 31.93 -2.97 -17.14
N ILE A 20 31.14 -1.94 -17.43
CA ILE A 20 31.49 -0.54 -17.11
C ILE A 20 31.66 -0.33 -15.61
N SER A 21 30.89 -1.01 -14.78
CA SER A 21 30.97 -0.92 -13.31
C SER A 21 32.12 -1.73 -12.69
N GLY A 22 32.95 -2.38 -13.51
CA GLY A 22 34.03 -3.25 -13.06
C GLY A 22 33.58 -4.66 -12.67
N GLU A 23 32.31 -4.98 -12.85
CA GLU A 23 31.76 -6.32 -12.70
C GLU A 23 32.14 -7.14 -13.94
N SER A 24 32.89 -8.22 -13.77
CA SER A 24 33.29 -9.03 -14.92
C SER A 24 32.12 -9.89 -15.41
N SER A 25 31.52 -9.52 -16.51
CA SER A 25 30.61 -10.40 -17.25
C SER A 25 31.35 -11.05 -18.38
N TYR A 26 31.92 -12.21 -18.12
CA TYR A 26 32.40 -13.06 -19.21
C TYR A 26 31.22 -13.69 -19.93
N THR A 27 31.37 -13.95 -21.20
CA THR A 27 30.43 -14.76 -21.98
C THR A 27 30.07 -16.01 -21.19
N ASN A 28 28.81 -16.19 -20.86
CA ASN A 28 28.25 -17.26 -20.01
C ASN A 28 28.43 -17.13 -18.48
N SER A 29 28.82 -16.01 -17.92
CA SER A 29 28.84 -15.83 -16.46
C SER A 29 27.43 -15.73 -15.85
N PHE A 30 26.44 -15.35 -16.64
CA PHE A 30 25.02 -15.38 -16.28
C PHE A 30 24.15 -15.55 -17.54
N GLY A 31 22.89 -15.91 -17.32
CA GLY A 31 21.85 -15.94 -18.34
C GLY A 31 20.65 -15.08 -17.93
N VAL A 32 19.78 -14.79 -18.90
CA VAL A 32 18.49 -14.14 -18.69
C VAL A 32 17.40 -15.03 -19.27
N LYS A 33 16.31 -15.23 -18.52
CA LYS A 33 15.12 -15.93 -18.99
C LYS A 33 13.90 -15.06 -18.71
N VAL A 34 13.13 -14.77 -19.75
CA VAL A 34 11.93 -13.94 -19.68
C VAL A 34 10.68 -14.81 -19.46
N VAL A 35 9.82 -14.37 -18.57
CA VAL A 35 8.47 -14.92 -18.32
C VAL A 35 7.43 -13.80 -18.40
N ASP A 36 6.15 -14.12 -18.33
CA ASP A 36 5.09 -13.11 -18.48
C ASP A 36 5.10 -12.09 -17.34
N GLU A 37 5.43 -12.53 -16.12
CA GLU A 37 5.43 -11.74 -14.89
C GLU A 37 6.76 -11.02 -14.61
N GLY A 38 7.82 -11.26 -15.41
CA GLY A 38 9.13 -10.69 -15.14
C GLY A 38 10.26 -11.37 -15.90
N PHE A 39 11.47 -11.28 -15.35
CA PHE A 39 12.61 -12.03 -15.86
C PHE A 39 13.47 -12.58 -14.71
N PHE A 40 14.18 -13.65 -15.02
CA PHE A 40 15.19 -14.26 -14.16
C PHE A 40 16.58 -13.83 -14.60
N PHE A 41 17.37 -13.34 -13.66
CA PHE A 41 18.82 -13.26 -13.78
C PHE A 41 19.42 -14.54 -13.20
N ILE A 42 20.07 -15.35 -14.03
CA ILE A 42 20.56 -16.69 -13.71
C ILE A 42 22.08 -16.64 -13.60
N PRO A 43 22.66 -16.46 -12.42
CA PRO A 43 24.12 -16.49 -12.26
C PRO A 43 24.63 -17.90 -12.46
N ARG A 44 25.73 -18.04 -13.21
CA ARG A 44 26.43 -19.32 -13.34
C ARG A 44 27.50 -19.44 -12.27
N LEU A 45 27.35 -20.41 -11.41
CA LEU A 45 28.30 -20.64 -10.32
C LEU A 45 29.34 -21.72 -10.69
N PRO A 46 30.58 -21.61 -10.21
CA PRO A 46 31.15 -20.49 -9.42
C PRO A 46 31.20 -19.18 -10.24
N ALA A 47 30.87 -18.07 -9.60
CA ALA A 47 30.90 -16.75 -10.20
C ALA A 47 32.12 -15.96 -9.69
N SER A 48 32.65 -15.05 -10.52
CA SER A 48 33.74 -14.14 -10.15
C SER A 48 33.26 -12.89 -9.40
N TYR A 49 31.95 -12.76 -9.18
CA TYR A 49 31.30 -11.64 -8.53
C TYR A 49 30.41 -12.12 -7.37
N ILE A 50 30.21 -11.24 -6.40
CA ILE A 50 29.33 -11.51 -5.27
C ILE A 50 27.88 -11.31 -5.70
N ILE A 51 27.03 -12.27 -5.34
CA ILE A 51 25.60 -12.22 -5.62
C ILE A 51 24.88 -11.80 -4.33
N ASP A 52 24.71 -10.52 -4.17
CA ASP A 52 24.16 -9.86 -3.00
C ASP A 52 23.05 -8.84 -3.39
N ASP A 53 22.55 -8.12 -2.40
CA ASP A 53 21.56 -7.06 -2.64
C ASP A 53 22.14 -5.92 -3.49
N ALA A 54 23.41 -5.60 -3.38
CA ALA A 54 24.02 -4.55 -4.19
C ALA A 54 23.99 -4.90 -5.68
N LEU A 55 24.27 -6.15 -6.04
CA LEU A 55 24.14 -6.63 -7.41
C LEU A 55 22.68 -6.61 -7.86
N TYR A 56 21.75 -7.07 -7.01
CA TYR A 56 20.32 -7.02 -7.32
C TYR A 56 19.87 -5.59 -7.65
N GLN A 57 20.25 -4.60 -6.84
CA GLN A 57 19.93 -3.19 -7.08
C GLN A 57 20.54 -2.65 -8.38
N LYS A 58 21.79 -3.03 -8.72
CA LYS A 58 22.41 -2.66 -9.99
C LYS A 58 21.63 -3.22 -11.18
N ILE A 59 21.29 -4.51 -11.14
CA ILE A 59 20.49 -5.16 -12.20
C ILE A 59 19.13 -4.47 -12.34
N TYR A 60 18.46 -4.20 -11.22
CA TYR A 60 17.20 -3.47 -11.21
C TYR A 60 17.31 -2.11 -11.92
N LEU A 61 18.30 -1.29 -11.57
CA LEU A 61 18.50 0.02 -12.17
C LEU A 61 18.77 -0.04 -13.68
N ILE A 62 19.63 -0.97 -14.11
CA ILE A 62 19.98 -1.17 -15.53
C ILE A 62 18.74 -1.61 -16.32
N CYS A 63 18.06 -2.64 -15.84
CA CYS A 63 16.92 -3.21 -16.56
C CYS A 63 15.69 -2.30 -16.51
N ASN A 64 15.47 -1.57 -15.44
CA ASN A 64 14.37 -0.60 -15.36
C ASN A 64 14.53 0.50 -16.42
N ALA A 65 15.75 1.04 -16.58
CA ALA A 65 16.03 2.01 -17.63
C ALA A 65 15.91 1.42 -19.05
N ALA A 66 16.37 0.18 -19.25
CA ALA A 66 16.31 -0.48 -20.54
C ALA A 66 14.89 -0.86 -20.98
N LEU A 67 14.02 -1.23 -20.04
CA LEU A 67 12.68 -1.75 -20.31
C LEU A 67 11.61 -0.64 -20.41
N TYR A 68 11.82 0.51 -19.72
CA TYR A 68 10.88 1.61 -19.72
C TYR A 68 10.74 2.24 -21.12
N PRO A 69 9.54 2.59 -21.60
CA PRO A 69 8.22 2.51 -20.94
C PRO A 69 7.44 1.24 -21.29
N THR A 70 8.04 0.26 -21.97
CA THR A 70 7.35 -0.96 -22.42
C THR A 70 7.00 -1.87 -21.25
N TYR A 71 7.89 -1.95 -20.27
CA TYR A 71 7.70 -2.62 -18.99
C TYR A 71 8.18 -1.71 -17.87
N SER A 72 7.49 -1.74 -16.73
CA SER A 72 7.90 -1.09 -15.49
C SER A 72 8.30 -2.17 -14.49
N LEU A 73 9.57 -2.21 -14.10
CA LEU A 73 10.02 -3.13 -13.07
C LEU A 73 9.40 -2.78 -11.72
N ILE A 74 8.94 -3.81 -11.02
CA ILE A 74 8.38 -3.67 -9.68
C ILE A 74 9.52 -3.79 -8.67
N LYS A 75 9.67 -2.77 -7.83
CA LYS A 75 10.71 -2.75 -6.80
C LYS A 75 10.35 -3.74 -5.70
N GLN A 76 11.28 -4.62 -5.35
CA GLN A 76 11.16 -5.52 -4.21
C GLN A 76 11.99 -5.01 -3.02
N THR A 77 11.59 -5.40 -1.82
CA THR A 77 12.25 -4.99 -0.57
C THR A 77 13.54 -5.76 -0.27
N GLY A 78 13.92 -6.73 -1.10
CA GLY A 78 15.14 -7.50 -0.96
C GLY A 78 15.43 -8.38 -2.17
N ALA A 79 16.63 -8.98 -2.17
CA ALA A 79 17.06 -9.94 -3.18
C ALA A 79 16.76 -11.37 -2.71
N TYR A 80 15.95 -12.09 -3.46
CA TYR A 80 15.58 -13.47 -3.13
C TYR A 80 15.99 -14.42 -4.24
N PHE A 81 16.60 -15.55 -3.86
CA PHE A 81 16.84 -16.64 -4.78
C PHE A 81 15.57 -17.45 -5.03
N VAL A 82 15.30 -17.68 -6.29
CA VAL A 82 14.25 -18.58 -6.76
C VAL A 82 14.92 -19.86 -7.30
N PRO A 83 14.48 -21.06 -6.92
CA PRO A 83 14.98 -22.29 -7.50
C PRO A 83 14.56 -22.42 -8.97
N LEU A 84 15.44 -22.93 -9.79
CA LEU A 84 15.14 -23.30 -11.17
C LEU A 84 15.09 -24.82 -11.28
N ASP A 85 14.11 -25.33 -12.02
CA ASP A 85 13.96 -26.74 -12.32
C ASP A 85 14.98 -27.15 -13.41
N THR A 86 16.15 -27.59 -12.97
CA THR A 86 17.27 -28.03 -13.82
C THR A 86 18.20 -28.93 -13.04
N ASP A 87 18.84 -29.89 -13.71
CA ASP A 87 19.84 -30.77 -13.13
C ASP A 87 21.24 -30.11 -13.10
N ASP A 88 21.46 -29.04 -13.85
CA ASP A 88 22.74 -28.32 -13.87
C ASP A 88 22.93 -27.52 -12.58
N ILE A 89 23.81 -28.00 -11.71
CA ILE A 89 24.16 -27.41 -10.41
C ILE A 89 24.63 -25.95 -10.53
N HIS A 90 25.20 -25.57 -11.69
CA HIS A 90 25.74 -24.22 -11.90
C HIS A 90 24.64 -23.17 -12.05
N VAL A 91 23.42 -23.54 -12.44
CA VAL A 91 22.32 -22.63 -12.76
C VAL A 91 21.01 -22.98 -12.05
N LYS A 92 21.08 -23.67 -10.92
CA LYS A 92 19.90 -24.10 -10.14
C LYS A 92 19.13 -22.95 -9.44
N ARG A 93 19.63 -21.73 -9.50
CA ARG A 93 19.05 -20.57 -8.79
C ARG A 93 19.09 -19.32 -9.66
N ALA A 94 18.13 -18.44 -9.42
CA ALA A 94 18.04 -17.16 -10.10
C ALA A 94 17.60 -16.05 -9.14
N LEU A 95 17.88 -14.80 -9.51
CA LEU A 95 17.20 -13.64 -8.94
C LEU A 95 16.02 -13.30 -9.85
N PHE A 96 14.85 -13.12 -9.29
CA PHE A 96 13.64 -12.77 -10.03
C PHE A 96 13.36 -11.28 -9.97
N PHE A 97 13.03 -10.69 -11.11
CA PHE A 97 12.67 -9.29 -11.28
C PHE A 97 11.28 -9.18 -11.87
N PRO A 98 10.25 -8.94 -11.03
CA PRO A 98 8.88 -8.80 -11.50
C PRO A 98 8.67 -7.48 -12.24
N TRP A 99 7.72 -7.47 -13.18
CA TRP A 99 7.31 -6.28 -13.92
C TRP A 99 5.81 -6.22 -14.18
N SER A 100 5.34 -5.01 -14.49
CA SER A 100 4.06 -4.77 -15.14
C SER A 100 4.28 -4.30 -16.59
N LYS A 101 3.35 -4.64 -17.50
CA LYS A 101 3.38 -4.13 -18.88
C LYS A 101 2.98 -2.66 -18.91
N GLY A 102 3.78 -1.85 -19.61
CA GLY A 102 3.54 -0.43 -19.77
C GLY A 102 3.92 0.38 -18.53
N ILE A 103 3.28 1.52 -18.38
CA ILE A 103 3.41 2.44 -17.24
C ILE A 103 2.13 2.46 -16.41
N ALA A 104 2.25 2.85 -15.14
CA ALA A 104 1.09 3.06 -14.29
C ALA A 104 0.13 4.08 -14.93
N LYS A 105 -1.16 3.77 -14.95
CA LYS A 105 -2.20 4.61 -15.53
C LYS A 105 -3.24 4.97 -14.49
N ARG A 106 -3.58 6.26 -14.51
CA ARG A 106 -4.57 6.83 -13.61
C ARG A 106 -5.98 6.37 -14.00
N LEU A 107 -6.74 5.94 -13.02
CA LEU A 107 -8.17 5.72 -13.19
C LEU A 107 -8.89 7.07 -13.30
N ILE A 108 -9.63 7.30 -14.39
CA ILE A 108 -10.39 8.53 -14.63
C ILE A 108 -11.88 8.19 -14.59
N ILE A 109 -12.61 8.80 -13.67
CA ILE A 109 -13.99 8.50 -13.35
C ILE A 109 -14.84 9.77 -13.62
N GLN A 110 -15.80 9.69 -14.51
CA GLN A 110 -16.65 10.85 -14.89
C GLN A 110 -17.73 11.17 -13.84
N ASP A 111 -18.18 10.16 -13.09
CA ASP A 111 -19.19 10.28 -12.04
C ASP A 111 -18.88 9.23 -10.99
N VAL A 112 -18.33 9.66 -9.86
CA VAL A 112 -17.81 8.75 -8.83
C VAL A 112 -18.92 7.98 -8.12
N GLU A 113 -20.08 8.59 -7.90
CA GLU A 113 -21.23 7.94 -7.28
C GLU A 113 -21.80 6.82 -8.17
N ASN A 114 -22.02 7.14 -9.45
CA ASN A 114 -22.48 6.15 -10.42
C ASN A 114 -21.42 5.05 -10.67
N PHE A 115 -20.14 5.38 -10.53
CA PHE A 115 -19.07 4.39 -10.60
C PHE A 115 -19.09 3.47 -9.40
N ALA A 116 -19.13 4.01 -8.19
CA ALA A 116 -19.14 3.27 -6.94
C ALA A 116 -20.37 2.33 -6.83
N SER A 117 -21.55 2.83 -7.21
CA SER A 117 -22.79 2.03 -7.18
C SER A 117 -22.83 0.84 -8.14
N LYS A 118 -21.91 0.79 -9.11
CA LYS A 118 -21.79 -0.30 -10.10
C LYS A 118 -20.67 -1.29 -9.80
N LEU A 119 -19.90 -1.05 -8.75
CA LEU A 119 -18.88 -2.00 -8.34
C LEU A 119 -19.54 -3.24 -7.76
N ASP A 120 -19.16 -4.39 -8.28
CA ASP A 120 -19.58 -5.67 -7.74
C ASP A 120 -18.60 -6.17 -6.68
N GLY A 121 -19.13 -6.63 -5.53
CA GLY A 121 -18.31 -7.21 -4.47
C GLY A 121 -17.52 -6.15 -3.68
N THR A 122 -16.37 -6.57 -3.19
CA THR A 122 -15.52 -5.82 -2.24
C THR A 122 -14.19 -5.33 -2.87
N GLU A 123 -14.15 -5.25 -4.19
CA GLU A 123 -12.98 -4.79 -4.94
C GLU A 123 -12.99 -3.26 -5.07
N ILE A 124 -11.90 -2.60 -4.65
CA ILE A 124 -11.73 -1.15 -4.72
C ILE A 124 -10.69 -0.81 -5.79
N PRO A 125 -11.09 -0.38 -7.00
CA PRO A 125 -10.15 0.00 -8.04
C PRO A 125 -9.37 1.27 -7.66
N ILE A 126 -8.04 1.22 -7.77
CA ILE A 126 -7.16 2.36 -7.44
C ILE A 126 -6.50 2.95 -8.69
N MET A 127 -6.08 2.10 -9.63
CA MET A 127 -5.56 2.47 -10.95
C MET A 127 -6.21 1.58 -12.01
N GLU A 128 -6.00 1.84 -13.29
CA GLU A 128 -6.58 0.99 -14.35
C GLU A 128 -6.32 -0.52 -14.17
N ASN A 129 -5.21 -0.86 -13.53
CA ASN A 129 -4.74 -2.24 -13.34
C ASN A 129 -4.27 -2.52 -11.88
N LEU A 130 -4.80 -1.80 -10.92
CA LEU A 130 -4.56 -2.06 -9.51
C LEU A 130 -5.85 -1.90 -8.72
N THR A 131 -6.21 -2.95 -8.01
CA THR A 131 -7.43 -3.04 -7.21
C THR A 131 -7.08 -3.55 -5.81
N ILE A 132 -7.73 -3.03 -4.79
CA ILE A 132 -7.62 -3.53 -3.41
C ILE A 132 -8.79 -4.48 -3.17
N ASN A 133 -8.51 -5.70 -2.76
CA ASN A 133 -9.53 -6.62 -2.28
C ASN A 133 -9.84 -6.32 -0.80
N TYR A 134 -11.02 -5.73 -0.54
CA TYR A 134 -11.37 -5.28 0.80
C TYR A 134 -11.64 -6.44 1.77
N ASP A 135 -12.06 -7.59 1.28
CA ASP A 135 -12.20 -8.82 2.07
C ASP A 135 -10.88 -9.31 2.67
N LYS A 136 -9.77 -9.06 1.97
CA LYS A 136 -8.41 -9.39 2.41
C LYS A 136 -7.73 -8.25 3.18
N THR A 137 -8.35 -7.07 3.23
CA THR A 137 -7.79 -5.88 3.87
C THR A 137 -7.96 -5.94 5.39
N THR A 138 -6.88 -5.72 6.13
CA THR A 138 -6.92 -5.52 7.59
C THR A 138 -7.12 -4.05 7.90
N GLY A 139 -6.39 -3.18 7.23
CA GLY A 139 -6.51 -1.74 7.35
C GLY A 139 -5.66 -1.02 6.32
N ILE A 140 -5.95 0.26 6.16
CA ILE A 140 -5.36 1.16 5.17
C ILE A 140 -4.65 2.31 5.88
N LEU A 141 -3.38 2.55 5.57
CA LEU A 141 -2.64 3.75 5.98
C LEU A 141 -2.43 4.69 4.80
N ILE A 142 -2.79 5.96 4.95
CA ILE A 142 -2.57 6.99 3.94
C ILE A 142 -1.69 8.10 4.52
N ALA A 143 -0.42 8.14 4.10
CA ALA A 143 0.52 9.18 4.48
C ALA A 143 0.71 10.21 3.37
N GLY A 144 1.09 11.43 3.74
CA GLY A 144 1.52 12.46 2.77
C GLY A 144 1.44 13.87 3.34
N ASN A 145 2.19 14.76 2.75
CA ASN A 145 2.22 16.17 3.14
C ASN A 145 0.91 16.91 2.80
N SER A 146 0.73 18.08 3.40
CA SER A 146 -0.39 18.96 3.03
C SER A 146 -0.33 19.31 1.53
N GLY A 147 -1.49 19.31 0.86
CA GLY A 147 -1.58 19.60 -0.57
C GLY A 147 -1.19 18.46 -1.51
N ALA A 148 -0.76 17.31 -1.00
CA ALA A 148 -0.37 16.15 -1.81
C ALA A 148 -1.55 15.45 -2.51
N GLY A 149 -2.79 15.67 -2.05
CA GLY A 149 -4.00 15.03 -2.58
C GLY A 149 -4.62 13.97 -1.66
N LYS A 150 -4.18 13.89 -0.39
CA LYS A 150 -4.73 12.92 0.59
C LYS A 150 -6.25 13.02 0.75
N SER A 151 -6.77 14.21 1.04
CA SER A 151 -8.21 14.41 1.25
C SER A 151 -9.03 14.06 0.01
N TYR A 152 -8.54 14.38 -1.18
CA TYR A 152 -9.18 13.99 -2.43
C TYR A 152 -9.21 12.47 -2.60
N PHE A 153 -8.11 11.79 -2.33
CA PHE A 153 -8.07 10.32 -2.37
C PHE A 153 -8.93 9.70 -1.25
N LEU A 154 -8.93 10.28 -0.06
CA LEU A 154 -9.80 9.84 1.03
C LEU A 154 -11.29 9.96 0.65
N THR A 155 -11.72 11.06 0.05
CA THR A 155 -13.11 11.22 -0.41
C THR A 155 -13.49 10.15 -1.43
N TYR A 156 -12.62 9.81 -2.37
CA TYR A 156 -12.83 8.69 -3.28
C TYR A 156 -13.07 7.37 -2.51
N LEU A 157 -12.20 7.07 -1.54
CA LEU A 157 -12.34 5.85 -0.74
C LEU A 157 -13.62 5.86 0.10
N LEU A 158 -14.00 7.00 0.69
CA LEU A 158 -15.26 7.13 1.44
C LEU A 158 -16.45 6.82 0.54
N THR A 159 -16.48 7.38 -0.67
CA THR A 159 -17.56 7.14 -1.64
C THR A 159 -17.65 5.66 -2.04
N VAL A 160 -16.53 5.00 -2.33
CA VAL A 160 -16.57 3.57 -2.68
C VAL A 160 -16.92 2.72 -1.46
N LEU A 161 -16.32 3.01 -0.29
CA LEU A 161 -16.54 2.23 0.92
C LEU A 161 -17.96 2.33 1.46
N SER A 162 -18.66 3.45 1.26
CA SER A 162 -20.05 3.62 1.71
C SER A 162 -21.03 2.62 1.06
N HIS A 163 -20.66 2.03 -0.08
CA HIS A 163 -21.45 1.00 -0.74
C HIS A 163 -21.19 -0.43 -0.23
N ILE A 164 -20.07 -0.64 0.47
CA ILE A 164 -19.64 -1.98 0.89
C ILE A 164 -19.41 -2.12 2.40
N SER A 165 -19.44 -1.02 3.14
CA SER A 165 -19.11 -0.99 4.57
C SER A 165 -19.94 0.04 5.33
N ASP A 166 -20.33 -0.27 6.54
CA ASP A 166 -20.80 0.74 7.50
C ASP A 166 -19.60 1.61 7.89
N LEU A 167 -19.76 2.94 7.87
CA LEU A 167 -18.68 3.90 8.10
C LEU A 167 -18.92 4.73 9.37
N VAL A 168 -17.84 4.97 10.11
CA VAL A 168 -17.74 6.04 11.11
C VAL A 168 -16.51 6.87 10.82
N ILE A 169 -16.67 8.19 10.76
CA ILE A 169 -15.61 9.13 10.43
C ILE A 169 -15.18 9.90 11.68
N VAL A 170 -13.89 9.89 11.99
CA VAL A 170 -13.25 10.74 13.00
C VAL A 170 -12.46 11.82 12.29
N ASP A 171 -12.86 13.09 12.46
CA ASP A 171 -12.21 14.23 11.80
C ASP A 171 -11.85 15.32 12.79
N PRO A 172 -10.59 15.35 13.30
CA PRO A 172 -10.10 16.38 14.22
C PRO A 172 -10.08 17.80 13.65
N LYS A 173 -10.12 17.95 12.32
CA LYS A 173 -10.03 19.24 11.62
C LYS A 173 -11.39 19.82 11.28
N PHE A 174 -12.44 19.01 11.36
CA PHE A 174 -13.81 19.37 10.96
C PHE A 174 -13.87 19.92 9.54
N ASP A 175 -13.22 19.24 8.59
CA ASP A 175 -13.03 19.70 7.21
C ASP A 175 -13.72 18.78 6.17
N VAL A 176 -13.03 18.38 5.11
CA VAL A 176 -13.60 17.63 3.97
C VAL A 176 -14.29 16.32 4.39
N PRO A 177 -13.69 15.44 5.24
CA PRO A 177 -14.36 14.21 5.64
C PRO A 177 -15.66 14.45 6.43
N SER A 178 -15.69 15.49 7.29
CA SER A 178 -16.88 15.86 8.04
C SER A 178 -18.01 16.35 7.15
N ARG A 179 -17.69 17.17 6.13
CA ARG A 179 -18.67 17.63 5.15
C ARG A 179 -19.23 16.47 4.33
N TRP A 180 -18.34 15.61 3.85
CA TRP A 180 -18.74 14.41 3.11
C TRP A 180 -19.65 13.51 3.95
N GLY A 181 -19.30 13.27 5.22
CA GLY A 181 -20.10 12.45 6.13
C GLY A 181 -21.51 13.01 6.36
N ARG A 182 -21.62 14.34 6.59
CA ARG A 182 -22.93 15.02 6.71
C ARG A 182 -23.77 14.87 5.43
N ASP A 183 -23.16 15.05 4.28
CA ASP A 183 -23.87 15.06 3.00
C ASP A 183 -24.28 13.63 2.55
N ASN A 184 -23.73 12.60 3.19
CA ASN A 184 -24.02 11.18 2.93
C ASN A 184 -24.63 10.42 4.12
N ASP A 185 -25.13 11.14 5.15
CA ASP A 185 -25.75 10.56 6.37
C ASP A 185 -24.85 9.56 7.11
N VAL A 186 -23.52 9.76 7.08
CA VAL A 186 -22.53 8.96 7.80
C VAL A 186 -22.20 9.61 9.14
N GLU A 187 -22.09 8.80 10.19
CA GLU A 187 -21.72 9.27 11.54
C GLU A 187 -20.34 9.92 11.55
N VAL A 188 -20.26 11.15 12.10
CA VAL A 188 -19.01 11.91 12.21
C VAL A 188 -18.74 12.27 13.66
N ILE A 189 -17.59 11.86 14.16
CA ILE A 189 -17.03 12.28 15.45
C ILE A 189 -16.03 13.40 15.17
N ALA A 190 -16.40 14.63 15.54
CA ALA A 190 -15.59 15.83 15.33
C ALA A 190 -15.56 16.71 16.59
N PRO A 191 -14.56 17.59 16.75
CA PRO A 191 -14.52 18.59 17.81
C PRO A 191 -15.74 19.52 17.71
N ASN A 192 -16.22 19.97 18.87
CA ASN A 192 -17.19 21.04 18.95
C ASN A 192 -16.73 22.08 19.99
N GLU A 193 -17.27 23.30 19.91
CA GLU A 193 -16.89 24.42 20.77
C GLU A 193 -17.15 24.20 22.27
N SER A 194 -18.08 23.30 22.62
CA SER A 194 -18.48 23.02 23.98
C SER A 194 -17.70 21.92 24.68
N ARG A 195 -16.80 21.23 23.96
CA ARG A 195 -16.03 20.07 24.46
C ARG A 195 -14.53 20.32 24.41
N SER A 196 -13.84 19.86 25.46
CA SER A 196 -12.37 19.88 25.46
C SER A 196 -11.81 18.87 24.44
N LYS A 197 -10.53 19.05 24.08
CA LYS A 197 -9.82 18.06 23.25
C LYS A 197 -9.80 16.67 23.89
N SER A 198 -9.70 16.61 25.23
CA SER A 198 -9.75 15.35 25.97
C SER A 198 -11.11 14.66 25.84
N ASP A 199 -12.20 15.41 25.86
CA ASP A 199 -13.55 14.86 25.69
C ASP A 199 -13.76 14.35 24.26
N PHE A 200 -13.21 15.05 23.26
CA PHE A 200 -13.22 14.61 21.88
C PHE A 200 -12.48 13.28 21.72
N VAL A 201 -11.24 13.17 22.21
CA VAL A 201 -10.48 11.91 22.11
C VAL A 201 -11.10 10.81 22.95
N SER A 202 -11.75 11.13 24.05
CA SER A 202 -12.55 10.16 24.84
C SER A 202 -13.75 9.64 24.05
N ALA A 203 -14.41 10.47 23.25
CA ALA A 203 -15.49 10.02 22.36
C ALA A 203 -14.95 9.07 21.27
N VAL A 204 -13.76 9.33 20.72
CA VAL A 204 -13.08 8.41 19.80
C VAL A 204 -12.74 7.08 20.48
N ASN A 205 -12.22 7.12 21.71
CA ASN A 205 -11.95 5.91 22.49
C ASN A 205 -13.21 5.09 22.76
N ASN A 206 -14.33 5.75 23.02
CA ASN A 206 -15.62 5.07 23.20
C ASN A 206 -16.05 4.36 21.90
N GLU A 207 -15.86 4.99 20.75
CA GLU A 207 -16.18 4.35 19.46
C GLU A 207 -15.28 3.15 19.18
N LEU A 208 -13.96 3.27 19.40
CA LEU A 208 -13.05 2.14 19.28
C LEU A 208 -13.38 1.00 20.27
N SER A 209 -13.90 1.34 21.45
CA SER A 209 -14.37 0.33 22.43
C SER A 209 -15.60 -0.42 21.92
N LYS A 210 -16.58 0.28 21.32
CA LYS A 210 -17.73 -0.37 20.65
C LYS A 210 -17.28 -1.29 19.52
N CYS A 211 -16.27 -0.86 18.75
CA CYS A 211 -15.66 -1.72 17.71
C CYS A 211 -15.10 -3.00 18.31
N LEU A 212 -14.40 -2.92 19.43
CA LEU A 212 -13.84 -4.09 20.11
C LEU A 212 -14.94 -5.01 20.65
N GLU A 213 -16.02 -4.47 21.20
CA GLU A 213 -17.21 -5.24 21.59
C GLU A 213 -17.84 -5.95 20.40
N LEU A 214 -17.96 -5.27 19.24
CA LEU A 214 -18.45 -5.87 18.00
C LEU A 214 -17.55 -7.00 17.52
N ILE A 215 -16.23 -6.81 17.57
CA ILE A 215 -15.24 -7.85 17.24
C ILE A 215 -15.48 -9.09 18.14
N HIS A 216 -15.53 -8.91 19.44
CA HIS A 216 -15.74 -10.04 20.37
C HIS A 216 -17.06 -10.76 20.12
N LYS A 217 -18.13 -10.03 19.84
CA LYS A 217 -19.44 -10.62 19.48
C LYS A 217 -19.34 -11.44 18.20
N ARG A 218 -18.70 -10.92 17.15
CA ARG A 218 -18.51 -11.62 15.88
C ARG A 218 -17.57 -12.84 16.01
N GLN A 219 -16.54 -12.75 16.85
CA GLN A 219 -15.68 -13.90 17.17
C GLN A 219 -16.44 -15.03 17.85
N GLN A 220 -17.38 -14.73 18.76
CA GLN A 220 -18.25 -15.74 19.37
C GLN A 220 -19.14 -16.44 18.32
N ILE A 221 -19.64 -15.69 17.35
CA ILE A 221 -20.42 -16.26 16.23
C ILE A 221 -19.52 -17.17 15.38
N LEU A 222 -18.33 -16.72 14.99
CA LEU A 222 -17.36 -17.51 14.20
C LEU A 222 -16.91 -18.78 14.95
N TYR A 223 -16.81 -18.74 16.27
CA TYR A 223 -16.48 -19.91 17.05
C TYR A 223 -17.54 -21.02 16.91
N ASN A 224 -18.82 -20.63 16.80
CA ASN A 224 -19.94 -21.56 16.64
C ASN A 224 -20.22 -21.92 15.17
N ASP A 225 -19.99 -20.97 14.25
CA ASP A 225 -20.18 -21.13 12.80
C ASP A 225 -19.04 -20.42 12.05
N CYS A 226 -18.06 -21.20 11.61
CA CYS A 226 -16.90 -20.69 10.88
C CYS A 226 -17.23 -20.10 9.49
N ASN A 227 -18.44 -20.34 8.97
CA ASN A 227 -18.93 -19.80 7.68
C ASN A 227 -19.83 -18.57 7.86
N ALA A 228 -19.96 -18.05 9.07
CA ALA A 228 -20.75 -16.83 9.30
C ALA A 228 -20.17 -15.64 8.52
N HIS A 229 -21.05 -14.90 7.84
CA HIS A 229 -20.71 -13.70 7.08
C HIS A 229 -21.11 -12.45 7.82
N PHE A 230 -20.29 -11.41 7.72
CA PHE A 230 -20.56 -10.11 8.32
C PHE A 230 -20.42 -9.00 7.28
N ASN A 231 -21.22 -7.96 7.43
CA ASN A 231 -20.98 -6.70 6.71
C ASN A 231 -19.67 -6.07 7.20
N HIS A 232 -18.98 -5.39 6.30
CA HIS A 232 -17.81 -4.62 6.68
C HIS A 232 -18.20 -3.45 7.59
N TYR A 233 -17.33 -3.12 8.53
CA TYR A 233 -17.42 -1.95 9.38
C TYR A 233 -16.08 -1.23 9.39
N THR A 234 -16.06 0.04 9.05
CA THR A 234 -14.81 0.79 8.86
C THR A 234 -14.81 2.06 9.72
N VAL A 235 -13.79 2.17 10.57
CA VAL A 235 -13.48 3.42 11.27
C VAL A 235 -12.43 4.18 10.47
N VAL A 236 -12.80 5.36 10.01
CA VAL A 236 -11.95 6.27 9.25
C VAL A 236 -11.47 7.37 10.21
N ILE A 237 -10.15 7.55 10.34
CA ILE A 237 -9.57 8.60 11.18
C ILE A 237 -8.70 9.50 10.29
N ASP A 238 -9.14 10.74 10.06
CA ASP A 238 -8.32 11.75 9.40
C ASP A 238 -7.37 12.40 10.43
N GLU A 239 -6.11 12.56 10.08
CA GLU A 239 -5.03 13.13 10.90
C GLU A 239 -4.90 12.49 12.29
N VAL A 240 -4.57 11.20 12.31
CA VAL A 240 -4.39 10.40 13.54
C VAL A 240 -3.45 11.09 14.55
N LEU A 241 -2.38 11.74 14.08
CA LEU A 241 -1.42 12.44 14.93
C LEU A 241 -2.10 13.50 15.80
N ALA A 242 -3.15 14.16 15.31
CA ALA A 242 -3.89 15.16 16.06
C ALA A 242 -4.58 14.60 17.32
N LEU A 243 -4.90 13.31 17.36
CA LEU A 243 -5.56 12.66 18.51
C LEU A 243 -4.56 12.34 19.64
N SER A 244 -3.30 12.16 19.33
CA SER A 244 -2.26 11.79 20.31
C SER A 244 -1.58 12.99 20.95
N GLU A 245 -1.70 14.19 20.37
CA GLU A 245 -1.07 15.41 20.86
C GLU A 245 -2.00 16.23 21.74
N GLY A 246 -1.46 16.83 22.82
CA GLY A 246 -2.19 17.76 23.68
C GLY A 246 -3.34 17.14 24.51
N VAL A 247 -3.29 15.85 24.76
CA VAL A 247 -4.18 15.11 25.67
C VAL A 247 -3.39 14.48 26.81
N THR A 248 -4.08 14.09 27.89
CA THR A 248 -3.43 13.42 29.02
C THR A 248 -2.84 12.07 28.59
N LYS A 249 -1.77 11.66 29.30
CA LYS A 249 -1.10 10.38 29.04
C LYS A 249 -2.07 9.20 29.07
N SER A 250 -2.98 9.16 30.04
CA SER A 250 -3.95 8.08 30.18
C SER A 250 -4.89 7.96 28.97
N ILE A 251 -5.41 9.09 28.45
CA ILE A 251 -6.30 9.11 27.28
C ILE A 251 -5.55 8.66 26.03
N LYS A 252 -4.29 9.11 25.86
CA LYS A 252 -3.42 8.70 24.77
C LYS A 252 -3.11 7.20 24.80
N GLU A 253 -2.75 6.67 25.96
CA GLU A 253 -2.45 5.24 26.13
C GLU A 253 -3.68 4.38 25.86
N ALA A 254 -4.87 4.80 26.30
CA ALA A 254 -6.12 4.13 25.99
C ALA A 254 -6.39 4.12 24.48
N PHE A 255 -6.22 5.25 23.80
CA PHE A 255 -6.36 5.36 22.37
C PHE A 255 -5.41 4.39 21.62
N TYR A 256 -4.14 4.36 21.98
CA TYR A 256 -3.16 3.48 21.38
C TYR A 256 -3.47 2.00 21.64
N SER A 257 -3.87 1.65 22.85
CA SER A 257 -4.25 0.28 23.21
C SER A 257 -5.45 -0.20 22.39
N LEU A 258 -6.47 0.63 22.23
CA LEU A 258 -7.66 0.32 21.44
C LEU A 258 -7.33 0.16 19.95
N LEU A 259 -6.52 1.07 19.37
CA LEU A 259 -6.07 0.94 17.99
C LEU A 259 -5.35 -0.39 17.74
N VAL A 260 -4.43 -0.77 18.65
CA VAL A 260 -3.68 -2.04 18.52
C VAL A 260 -4.64 -3.23 18.59
N GLN A 261 -5.56 -3.26 19.55
CA GLN A 261 -6.50 -4.37 19.70
C GLN A 261 -7.43 -4.51 18.49
N VAL A 262 -7.99 -3.41 18.00
CA VAL A 262 -8.85 -3.40 16.81
C VAL A 262 -8.07 -3.87 15.58
N SER A 263 -6.84 -3.38 15.38
CA SER A 263 -6.01 -3.79 14.23
C SER A 263 -5.62 -5.26 14.26
N LEU A 264 -5.35 -5.83 15.43
CA LEU A 264 -5.00 -7.24 15.59
C LEU A 264 -6.19 -8.19 15.37
N LEU A 265 -7.37 -7.80 15.80
CA LEU A 265 -8.52 -8.69 15.89
C LEU A 265 -9.57 -8.46 14.78
N GLY A 266 -9.52 -7.34 14.07
CA GLY A 266 -10.56 -6.89 13.15
C GLY A 266 -10.70 -7.73 11.89
N ARG A 267 -9.61 -8.29 11.34
CA ARG A 267 -9.60 -8.92 10.02
C ARG A 267 -10.66 -10.01 9.83
N SER A 268 -10.70 -11.01 10.70
CA SER A 268 -11.64 -12.12 10.59
C SER A 268 -13.09 -11.72 10.83
N THR A 269 -13.30 -10.59 11.47
CA THR A 269 -14.61 -10.05 11.85
C THR A 269 -15.09 -8.92 10.95
N LYS A 270 -14.39 -8.66 9.83
CA LYS A 270 -14.70 -7.60 8.85
C LYS A 270 -14.77 -6.20 9.46
N LEU A 271 -13.92 -5.93 10.44
CA LEU A 271 -13.76 -4.60 11.03
C LEU A 271 -12.40 -4.03 10.62
N HIS A 272 -12.41 -2.82 10.06
CA HIS A 272 -11.26 -2.20 9.40
C HIS A 272 -10.94 -0.83 9.97
N LEU A 273 -9.66 -0.47 9.93
CA LEU A 273 -9.18 0.88 10.20
C LEU A 273 -8.67 1.52 8.90
N LEU A 274 -9.15 2.72 8.58
CA LEU A 274 -8.58 3.58 7.56
C LEU A 274 -8.00 4.80 8.26
N LEU A 275 -6.67 4.86 8.32
CA LEU A 275 -5.97 5.90 9.07
C LEU A 275 -5.23 6.83 8.11
N VAL A 276 -5.41 8.13 8.29
CA VAL A 276 -4.76 9.17 7.49
C VAL A 276 -3.87 10.02 8.40
N SER A 277 -2.67 10.34 7.95
CA SER A 277 -1.74 11.23 8.67
C SER A 277 -0.75 11.89 7.71
N GLN A 278 -0.03 12.89 8.19
CA GLN A 278 1.12 13.42 7.45
C GLN A 278 2.27 12.40 7.42
N ARG A 279 2.44 11.65 8.51
CA ARG A 279 3.44 10.58 8.67
C ARG A 279 2.96 9.59 9.73
N PHE A 280 3.48 8.37 9.67
CA PHE A 280 3.16 7.31 10.63
C PHE A 280 4.38 6.91 11.48
N ASP A 281 4.96 7.91 12.16
CA ASP A 281 5.97 7.65 13.19
C ASP A 281 5.32 7.09 14.48
N SER A 282 6.13 6.73 15.47
CA SER A 282 5.66 6.18 16.75
C SER A 282 4.79 7.15 17.58
N ASN A 283 4.76 8.45 17.22
CA ASN A 283 3.87 9.41 17.85
C ASN A 283 2.48 9.43 17.21
N ALA A 284 2.36 9.00 15.97
CA ALA A 284 1.06 8.91 15.28
C ALA A 284 0.31 7.65 15.70
N ILE A 285 0.94 6.47 15.54
CA ILE A 285 0.37 5.18 15.93
C ILE A 285 1.47 4.24 16.47
N PRO A 286 1.12 3.28 17.35
CA PRO A 286 2.04 2.23 17.78
C PRO A 286 2.55 1.40 16.60
N ILE A 287 3.82 0.96 16.69
CA ILE A 287 4.44 0.10 15.66
C ILE A 287 3.62 -1.18 15.46
N SER A 288 3.15 -1.81 16.54
CA SER A 288 2.32 -3.01 16.50
C SER A 288 0.99 -2.81 15.76
N CYS A 289 0.39 -1.62 15.81
CA CYS A 289 -0.78 -1.29 14.99
C CYS A 289 -0.38 -1.14 13.51
N ARG A 290 0.71 -0.41 13.22
CA ARG A 290 1.18 -0.18 11.85
C ARG A 290 1.51 -1.49 11.12
N GLU A 291 2.13 -2.44 11.80
CA GLU A 291 2.50 -3.75 11.25
C GLU A 291 1.30 -4.65 10.91
N GLN A 292 0.12 -4.36 11.42
CA GLN A 292 -1.12 -5.06 11.07
C GLN A 292 -1.80 -4.50 9.81
N MET A 293 -1.40 -3.31 9.38
CA MET A 293 -1.97 -2.68 8.20
C MET A 293 -1.36 -3.28 6.95
N ASN A 294 -2.20 -3.70 6.02
CA ASN A 294 -1.73 -4.39 4.82
C ASN A 294 -1.93 -3.59 3.52
N VAL A 295 -2.53 -2.40 3.59
CA VAL A 295 -2.56 -1.43 2.49
C VAL A 295 -1.87 -0.16 2.93
N LEU A 296 -0.70 0.10 2.38
CA LEU A 296 0.16 1.23 2.74
C LEU A 296 0.26 2.19 1.56
N VAL A 297 -0.17 3.43 1.77
CA VAL A 297 -0.23 4.45 0.73
C VAL A 297 0.56 5.69 1.17
N GLN A 298 1.51 6.10 0.33
CA GLN A 298 2.14 7.41 0.46
C GLN A 298 1.78 8.28 -0.73
N VAL A 299 1.13 9.40 -0.47
CA VAL A 299 0.73 10.38 -1.50
C VAL A 299 1.66 11.59 -1.46
N GLY A 300 2.14 12.03 -2.61
CA GLY A 300 3.02 13.19 -2.76
C GLY A 300 4.49 12.82 -2.88
N ASN A 301 5.36 13.76 -2.49
CA ASN A 301 6.79 13.62 -2.67
C ASN A 301 7.37 12.44 -1.88
N ILE A 302 8.21 11.65 -2.56
CA ILE A 302 8.93 10.53 -1.97
C ILE A 302 10.33 11.00 -1.60
N ASN A 303 10.68 10.81 -0.33
CA ASN A 303 12.02 11.00 0.16
C ASN A 303 12.31 9.99 1.29
N THR A 304 13.55 9.63 1.47
CA THR A 304 13.97 8.63 2.45
C THR A 304 13.44 8.92 3.85
N LYS A 305 13.36 10.21 4.22
CA LYS A 305 13.01 10.64 5.57
C LYS A 305 11.54 10.38 5.95
N THR A 306 10.62 10.52 5.00
CA THR A 306 9.18 10.31 5.23
C THR A 306 8.73 8.90 4.81
N THR A 307 9.33 8.36 3.76
CA THR A 307 8.94 7.06 3.19
C THR A 307 9.32 5.90 4.11
N GLN A 308 10.43 6.00 4.85
CA GLN A 308 10.86 4.96 5.78
C GLN A 308 9.85 4.63 6.90
N PHE A 309 8.90 5.52 7.20
CA PHE A 309 7.88 5.23 8.21
C PHE A 309 6.82 4.22 7.73
N LEU A 310 6.56 4.18 6.43
CA LEU A 310 5.66 3.18 5.83
C LEU A 310 6.42 2.01 5.20
N PHE A 311 7.57 2.29 4.60
CA PHE A 311 8.35 1.33 3.82
C PHE A 311 9.80 1.30 4.34
N PRO A 312 10.05 0.72 5.53
CA PRO A 312 11.36 0.79 6.19
C PRO A 312 12.49 0.13 5.38
N ASP A 313 12.18 -0.93 4.65
CA ASP A 313 13.16 -1.72 3.90
C ASP A 313 13.24 -1.35 2.41
N LEU A 314 12.54 -0.28 1.99
CA LEU A 314 12.49 0.14 0.60
C LEU A 314 13.67 1.05 0.22
N ASP A 315 14.52 0.61 -0.69
CA ASP A 315 15.46 1.49 -1.37
C ASP A 315 14.72 2.28 -2.48
N LEU A 316 14.67 3.58 -2.35
CA LEU A 316 13.96 4.47 -3.29
C LEU A 316 14.66 4.67 -4.63
N LYS A 317 15.92 4.23 -4.77
CA LYS A 317 16.68 4.40 -6.01
C LYS A 317 16.02 3.70 -7.18
N GLY A 318 15.90 4.39 -8.30
CA GLY A 318 15.34 3.87 -9.54
C GLY A 318 13.82 3.80 -9.60
N ILE A 319 13.11 4.17 -8.54
CA ILE A 319 11.65 4.29 -8.58
C ILE A 319 11.30 5.58 -9.31
N VAL A 320 10.56 5.46 -10.41
CA VAL A 320 10.05 6.60 -11.19
C VAL A 320 8.59 6.82 -10.84
N ILE A 321 8.25 8.02 -10.35
CA ILE A 321 6.89 8.43 -10.09
C ILE A 321 6.51 9.55 -11.04
N PRO A 322 5.33 9.46 -11.69
CA PRO A 322 4.83 10.55 -12.50
C PRO A 322 4.65 11.82 -11.69
N GLN A 323 4.93 12.99 -12.29
CA GLN A 323 4.71 14.27 -11.63
C GLN A 323 3.22 14.59 -11.51
N GLY A 324 2.83 15.26 -10.42
CA GLY A 324 1.48 15.78 -10.23
C GLY A 324 0.88 15.51 -8.85
N LYS A 325 -0.29 16.05 -8.60
CA LYS A 325 -1.05 15.76 -7.36
C LYS A 325 -1.60 14.33 -7.40
N GLY A 326 -1.70 13.70 -6.24
CA GLY A 326 -2.20 12.34 -6.12
C GLY A 326 -1.27 11.29 -6.72
N THR A 327 0.03 11.57 -6.81
CA THR A 327 1.05 10.58 -7.18
C THR A 327 1.81 10.14 -5.94
N GLY A 328 2.36 8.95 -5.95
CA GLY A 328 3.07 8.44 -4.78
C GLY A 328 3.46 6.97 -4.89
N LEU A 329 3.40 6.26 -3.78
CA LEU A 329 3.65 4.82 -3.67
C LEU A 329 2.48 4.11 -3.00
N ILE A 330 2.24 2.87 -3.40
CA ILE A 330 1.32 1.97 -2.73
C ILE A 330 1.95 0.59 -2.58
N GLN A 331 1.69 -0.05 -1.43
CA GLN A 331 1.95 -1.45 -1.19
C GLN A 331 0.67 -2.13 -0.72
N ILE A 332 0.34 -3.24 -1.33
CA ILE A 332 -0.73 -4.14 -0.88
C ILE A 332 -0.02 -5.41 -0.42
N ILE A 333 -0.12 -5.72 0.87
CA ILE A 333 0.53 -6.89 1.47
C ILE A 333 -0.52 -7.99 1.59
N ASP A 334 -0.54 -8.87 0.60
CA ASP A 334 -1.39 -10.06 0.58
C ASP A 334 -0.58 -11.27 0.05
N SER A 335 -1.24 -12.40 -0.17
CA SER A 335 -0.59 -13.60 -0.70
C SER A 335 -0.10 -13.46 -2.14
N GLU A 336 -0.63 -12.47 -2.88
CA GLU A 336 -0.32 -12.23 -4.29
C GLU A 336 0.78 -11.16 -4.45
N HIS A 337 0.88 -10.19 -3.51
CA HIS A 337 1.76 -9.03 -3.60
C HIS A 337 2.62 -8.81 -2.33
N PRO A 338 3.26 -9.83 -1.74
CA PRO A 338 3.82 -9.72 -0.39
C PRO A 338 4.97 -8.71 -0.26
N PHE A 339 5.68 -8.39 -1.34
CA PHE A 339 6.91 -7.58 -1.29
C PHE A 339 6.93 -6.40 -2.28
N GLN A 340 5.84 -6.16 -2.98
CA GLN A 340 5.80 -5.23 -4.11
C GLN A 340 5.35 -3.85 -3.68
N VAL A 341 6.19 -2.85 -3.90
CA VAL A 341 5.82 -1.44 -3.80
C VAL A 341 5.77 -0.86 -5.21
N VAL A 342 4.62 -0.32 -5.59
CA VAL A 342 4.38 0.19 -6.93
C VAL A 342 4.12 1.70 -6.94
N PRO A 343 4.46 2.41 -8.03
CA PRO A 343 4.05 3.79 -8.23
C PRO A 343 2.52 3.93 -8.18
N LEU A 344 2.03 4.90 -7.41
CA LEU A 344 0.62 5.20 -7.24
C LEU A 344 0.23 6.43 -8.08
N LEU A 345 -0.90 6.32 -8.74
CA LEU A 345 -1.67 7.42 -9.30
C LEU A 345 -3.09 7.34 -8.72
N THR A 346 -3.42 8.16 -7.73
CA THR A 346 -4.77 8.14 -7.14
C THR A 346 -5.82 8.46 -8.21
N PRO A 347 -7.02 7.89 -8.15
CA PRO A 347 -8.08 8.18 -9.11
C PRO A 347 -8.32 9.68 -9.29
N THR A 348 -8.63 10.09 -10.50
CA THR A 348 -9.22 11.40 -10.79
C THR A 348 -10.70 11.20 -11.06
N TYR A 349 -11.55 11.93 -10.38
CA TYR A 349 -12.98 11.77 -10.48
C TYR A 349 -13.69 13.13 -10.46
N TYR A 350 -14.92 13.13 -10.94
CA TYR A 350 -15.82 14.27 -10.91
C TYR A 350 -17.04 13.92 -10.07
N ILE A 351 -17.53 14.89 -9.32
CA ILE A 351 -18.79 14.83 -8.58
C ILE A 351 -19.85 15.53 -9.44
N LYS A 352 -20.97 14.87 -9.66
CA LYS A 352 -22.03 15.44 -10.51
C LYS A 352 -22.63 16.67 -9.85
N GLY A 353 -22.36 17.85 -10.42
CA GLY A 353 -22.90 19.13 -9.92
C GLY A 353 -21.83 20.13 -9.45
N GLU A 354 -20.54 19.80 -9.49
CA GLU A 354 -19.42 20.75 -9.33
C GLU A 354 -18.86 21.17 -10.73
#